data_2124addbe2cd76ab079316e6f679195c
#
_entry.id   2124addbe2cd76ab079316e6f679195c
#
_cell.length_a   1.000
_cell.length_b   1.000
_cell.length_c   1.000
_cell.angle_alpha   90.00
_cell.angle_beta   90.00
_cell.angle_gamma   90.00
#
_symmetry.space_group_name_H-M   'P 1'
#
loop_
_entity.id
_entity.type
_entity.pdbx_description
1 polymer ?
#
loop_
_entity_poly.entity_id
_entity_poly.type
_entity_poly.pdbx_seq_one_letter_code
_entity_poly.pdbx_strand_id
1 'polypeptide(L)'
;NHDLAISTGVSPERVVIAANGVCVDLFEGRIALAGQIPVGHLYVDGLSTGDVSEDVLADRAILGEGGFIAATVVVDRRTGRPLATPQVMGKGFTDEPDALDEVPQLVEKTLQKLAKEAENDPYRLAQAVRRTVGKWVAKKWRRRPMIVPTVIMAEPPQK
;
A
#
# COMPACT_ATOMS: atom_id res chain seq x y z
N ASN A 1 13.59 8.17 -26.82
CA ASN A 1 13.03 8.67 -28.10
C ASN A 1 13.76 9.88 -28.66
N HIS A 2 14.30 10.81 -27.82
CA HIS A 2 15.10 11.97 -28.26
C HIS A 2 16.34 11.53 -29.07
N ASP A 3 17.17 10.66 -28.49
CA ASP A 3 18.40 10.19 -29.13
C ASP A 3 18.12 9.37 -30.40
N LEU A 4 16.97 8.67 -30.42
CA LEU A 4 16.53 7.96 -31.61
C LEU A 4 16.19 8.94 -32.74
N ALA A 5 15.49 10.02 -32.46
CA ALA A 5 15.18 11.04 -33.45
C ALA A 5 16.45 11.66 -34.05
N ILE A 6 17.45 11.95 -33.22
CA ILE A 6 18.75 12.49 -33.66
C ILE A 6 19.50 11.43 -34.52
N SER A 7 19.47 10.16 -34.10
CA SER A 7 20.15 9.07 -34.86
C SER A 7 19.50 8.82 -36.22
N THR A 8 18.23 9.22 -36.43
CA THR A 8 17.56 9.14 -37.74
C THR A 8 17.79 10.38 -38.61
N GLY A 9 18.65 11.33 -38.19
CA GLY A 9 19.02 12.50 -38.96
C GLY A 9 18.24 13.76 -38.66
N VAL A 10 17.40 13.77 -37.60
CA VAL A 10 16.74 15.01 -37.15
C VAL A 10 17.76 15.87 -36.41
N SER A 11 17.86 17.13 -36.79
CA SER A 11 18.79 18.08 -36.14
C SER A 11 18.42 18.29 -34.66
N PRO A 12 19.39 18.31 -33.73
CA PRO A 12 19.13 18.43 -32.29
C PRO A 12 18.27 19.65 -31.90
N GLU A 13 18.46 20.80 -32.59
CA GLU A 13 17.68 22.00 -32.36
C GLU A 13 16.21 21.90 -32.80
N ARG A 14 15.84 20.83 -33.48
CA ARG A 14 14.46 20.53 -33.94
C ARG A 14 13.79 19.41 -33.10
N VAL A 15 14.42 18.99 -32.02
CA VAL A 15 13.91 17.98 -31.11
C VAL A 15 13.84 18.55 -29.70
N VAL A 16 12.66 18.48 -29.09
CA VAL A 16 12.46 18.89 -27.72
C VAL A 16 11.68 17.80 -26.97
N ILE A 17 12.03 17.58 -25.71
CA ILE A 17 11.25 16.74 -24.79
C ILE A 17 10.31 17.66 -24.02
N ALA A 18 9.02 17.52 -24.27
CA ALA A 18 7.99 18.26 -23.56
C ALA A 18 7.23 17.32 -22.60
N ALA A 19 7.16 17.70 -21.33
CA ALA A 19 6.26 17.06 -20.36
C ALA A 19 4.83 17.60 -20.53
N ASN A 20 3.86 16.93 -19.89
CA ASN A 20 2.49 17.42 -19.87
C ASN A 20 2.44 18.85 -19.28
N GLY A 21 1.67 19.73 -19.94
CA GLY A 21 1.57 21.13 -19.55
C GLY A 21 2.64 22.06 -20.10
N VAL A 22 3.69 21.54 -20.71
CA VAL A 22 4.69 22.39 -21.37
C VAL A 22 4.12 22.95 -22.67
N CYS A 23 4.13 24.28 -22.81
CA CYS A 23 3.78 24.95 -24.05
C CYS A 23 5.00 24.94 -24.99
N VAL A 24 4.77 24.56 -26.23
CA VAL A 24 5.81 24.49 -27.25
C VAL A 24 5.39 25.39 -28.40
N ASP A 25 6.23 26.38 -28.73
CA ASP A 25 6.06 27.22 -29.89
C ASP A 25 6.77 26.63 -31.09
N LEU A 26 6.07 26.60 -32.21
CA LEU A 26 6.62 26.24 -33.52
C LEU A 26 6.49 27.42 -34.48
N PHE A 27 7.61 28.06 -34.79
CA PHE A 27 7.63 29.25 -35.64
C PHE A 27 8.80 29.17 -36.62
N GLU A 28 8.52 29.43 -37.90
CA GLU A 28 9.49 29.40 -38.99
C GLU A 28 10.45 28.19 -39.00
N GLY A 29 9.91 27.00 -38.65
CA GLY A 29 10.70 25.75 -38.61
C GLY A 29 11.60 25.59 -37.37
N ARG A 30 11.48 26.50 -36.40
CA ARG A 30 12.15 26.42 -35.09
C ARG A 30 11.16 25.97 -34.03
N ILE A 31 11.67 25.25 -33.03
CA ILE A 31 10.92 24.80 -31.89
C ILE A 31 11.49 25.42 -30.60
N ALA A 32 10.62 25.95 -29.74
CA ALA A 32 11.01 26.53 -28.47
C ALA A 32 10.01 26.19 -27.36
N LEU A 33 10.48 26.09 -26.13
CA LEU A 33 9.62 25.97 -24.95
C LEU A 33 9.13 27.37 -24.58
N ALA A 34 7.80 27.56 -24.61
CA ALA A 34 7.17 28.89 -24.47
C ALA A 34 6.52 29.13 -23.10
N GLY A 35 6.54 28.12 -22.21
CA GLY A 35 5.97 28.25 -20.88
C GLY A 35 5.35 26.94 -20.41
N GLN A 36 4.59 27.03 -19.29
CA GLN A 36 3.92 25.87 -18.70
C GLN A 36 2.52 26.27 -18.20
N ILE A 37 1.54 25.43 -18.48
CA ILE A 37 0.19 25.54 -17.91
C ILE A 37 0.03 24.49 -16.81
N PRO A 38 -0.78 24.77 -15.77
CA PRO A 38 -1.12 23.77 -14.77
C PRO A 38 -1.83 22.59 -15.40
N VAL A 39 -1.35 21.39 -15.09
CA VAL A 39 -1.98 20.13 -15.53
C VAL A 39 -2.18 19.23 -14.33
N GLY A 40 -3.22 18.42 -14.39
CA GLY A 40 -3.52 17.40 -13.39
C GLY A 40 -4.00 16.12 -14.07
N HIS A 41 -4.06 15.04 -13.31
CA HIS A 41 -4.67 13.79 -13.74
C HIS A 41 -6.11 13.74 -13.24
N LEU A 42 -7.04 13.47 -14.15
CA LEU A 42 -8.41 13.10 -13.82
C LEU A 42 -8.54 11.61 -14.07
N TYR A 43 -8.71 10.87 -12.99
CA TYR A 43 -8.90 9.43 -13.09
C TYR A 43 -10.37 9.13 -13.40
N VAL A 44 -10.59 8.16 -14.29
CA VAL A 44 -11.92 7.69 -14.67
C VAL A 44 -11.99 6.21 -14.35
N ASP A 45 -12.96 5.84 -13.50
CA ASP A 45 -13.25 4.45 -13.15
C ASP A 45 -14.78 4.27 -13.17
N GLY A 46 -15.26 3.42 -14.07
CA GLY A 46 -16.68 3.24 -14.27
C GLY A 46 -17.37 4.36 -15.05
N LEU A 47 -18.39 4.96 -14.48
CA LEU A 47 -19.31 5.88 -15.20
C LEU A 47 -19.02 7.37 -14.96
N SER A 48 -18.22 7.72 -13.96
CA SER A 48 -17.97 9.11 -13.59
C SER A 48 -16.47 9.47 -13.64
N THR A 49 -16.21 10.73 -13.97
CA THR A 49 -14.85 11.28 -14.02
C THR A 49 -14.50 11.82 -12.65
N GLY A 50 -13.35 11.40 -12.11
CA GLY A 50 -12.83 11.89 -10.82
C GLY A 50 -13.46 11.24 -9.58
N ASP A 51 -14.16 10.10 -9.74
CA ASP A 51 -14.72 9.29 -8.65
C ASP A 51 -13.68 8.43 -7.92
N VAL A 52 -12.48 8.31 -8.48
CA VAL A 52 -11.36 7.56 -7.91
C VAL A 52 -10.20 8.50 -7.64
N SER A 53 -9.74 8.51 -6.39
CA SER A 53 -8.53 9.25 -5.99
C SER A 53 -7.26 8.48 -6.34
N GLU A 54 -6.14 9.21 -6.38
CA GLU A 54 -4.82 8.61 -6.56
C GLU A 54 -4.49 7.57 -5.48
N ASP A 55 -4.92 7.81 -4.23
CA ASP A 55 -4.74 6.88 -3.11
C ASP A 55 -5.46 5.55 -3.34
N VAL A 56 -6.69 5.60 -3.86
CA VAL A 56 -7.45 4.37 -4.18
C VAL A 56 -6.77 3.58 -5.30
N LEU A 57 -6.19 4.26 -6.29
CA LEU A 57 -5.45 3.58 -7.36
C LEU A 57 -4.13 2.99 -6.84
N ALA A 58 -3.45 3.67 -5.93
CA ALA A 58 -2.25 3.16 -5.27
C ALA A 58 -2.58 1.91 -4.43
N ASP A 59 -3.68 1.92 -3.67
CA ASP A 59 -4.14 0.75 -2.92
C ASP A 59 -4.46 -0.43 -3.86
N ARG A 60 -5.14 -0.19 -4.98
CA ARG A 60 -5.42 -1.23 -5.99
C ARG A 60 -4.14 -1.81 -6.59
N ALA A 61 -3.14 -0.99 -6.85
CA ALA A 61 -1.84 -1.44 -7.34
C ALA A 61 -1.16 -2.37 -6.33
N ILE A 62 -1.13 -2.00 -5.04
CA ILE A 62 -0.58 -2.83 -3.96
C ILE A 62 -1.34 -4.15 -3.86
N LEU A 63 -2.68 -4.11 -3.91
CA LEU A 63 -3.54 -5.31 -3.89
C LEU A 63 -3.27 -6.22 -5.08
N GLY A 64 -3.11 -5.65 -6.29
CA GLY A 64 -2.84 -6.40 -7.52
C GLY A 64 -1.47 -7.04 -7.55
N GLU A 65 -0.44 -6.38 -7.02
CA GLU A 65 0.94 -6.87 -7.04
C GLU A 65 1.28 -7.81 -5.88
N GLY A 66 0.78 -7.51 -4.69
CA GLY A 66 1.17 -8.19 -3.45
C GLY A 66 0.07 -9.00 -2.77
N GLY A 67 -1.17 -8.81 -3.19
CA GLY A 67 -2.31 -9.36 -2.48
C GLY A 67 -2.55 -8.65 -1.13
N PHE A 68 -3.35 -9.27 -0.25
CA PHE A 68 -3.57 -8.75 1.09
C PHE A 68 -3.52 -9.84 2.16
N ILE A 69 -3.26 -9.41 3.41
CA ILE A 69 -3.33 -10.25 4.60
C ILE A 69 -4.21 -9.54 5.63
N ALA A 70 -5.32 -10.16 6.00
CA ALA A 70 -6.15 -9.73 7.10
C ALA A 70 -5.71 -10.42 8.39
N ALA A 71 -5.60 -9.66 9.49
CA ALA A 71 -5.25 -10.17 10.80
C ALA A 71 -6.24 -9.64 11.85
N THR A 72 -7.13 -10.52 12.32
CA THR A 72 -8.13 -10.19 13.33
C THR A 72 -7.70 -10.66 14.70
N VAL A 73 -7.72 -9.78 15.68
CA VAL A 73 -7.38 -10.05 17.07
C VAL A 73 -8.50 -9.61 18.00
N VAL A 74 -8.76 -10.41 19.03
CA VAL A 74 -9.71 -10.10 20.09
C VAL A 74 -8.91 -9.89 21.38
N VAL A 75 -9.03 -8.72 21.98
CA VAL A 75 -8.27 -8.33 23.17
C VAL A 75 -9.16 -7.82 24.29
N ASP A 76 -8.74 -8.04 25.51
CA ASP A 76 -9.37 -7.48 26.71
C ASP A 76 -9.25 -5.94 26.67
N ARG A 77 -10.41 -5.26 26.77
CA ARG A 77 -10.52 -3.81 26.71
C ARG A 77 -9.67 -3.10 27.77
N ARG A 78 -9.50 -3.69 28.96
CA ARG A 78 -8.79 -3.06 30.08
C ARG A 78 -7.30 -3.33 30.06
N THR A 79 -6.90 -4.49 29.58
CA THR A 79 -5.51 -4.96 29.72
C THR A 79 -4.77 -5.10 28.41
N GLY A 80 -5.46 -5.04 27.28
CA GLY A 80 -4.86 -5.30 25.95
C GLY A 80 -4.44 -6.76 25.72
N ARG A 81 -4.74 -7.66 26.67
CA ARG A 81 -4.38 -9.09 26.55
C ARG A 81 -5.22 -9.78 25.50
N PRO A 82 -4.62 -10.66 24.67
CA PRO A 82 -5.41 -11.46 23.74
C PRO A 82 -6.36 -12.39 24.50
N LEU A 83 -7.62 -12.41 24.08
CA LEU A 83 -8.69 -13.28 24.60
C LEU A 83 -8.92 -14.52 23.74
N ALA A 84 -8.46 -14.49 22.50
CA ALA A 84 -8.55 -15.61 21.57
C ALA A 84 -7.29 -15.63 20.68
N THR A 85 -7.03 -16.79 20.07
CA THR A 85 -5.97 -16.93 19.08
C THR A 85 -6.23 -16.00 17.91
N PRO A 86 -5.25 -15.18 17.49
CA PRO A 86 -5.36 -14.34 16.32
C PRO A 86 -5.75 -15.12 15.07
N GLN A 87 -6.69 -14.60 14.29
CA GLN A 87 -7.05 -15.17 13.00
C GLN A 87 -6.34 -14.40 11.90
N VAL A 88 -5.66 -15.13 11.02
CA VAL A 88 -4.91 -14.54 9.91
C VAL A 88 -5.30 -15.25 8.63
N MET A 89 -5.61 -14.46 7.60
CA MET A 89 -5.92 -14.99 6.27
C MET A 89 -5.26 -14.11 5.20
N GLY A 90 -4.86 -14.72 4.09
CA GLY A 90 -4.31 -14.00 2.93
C GLY A 90 -5.02 -14.37 1.65
N LYS A 91 -5.07 -13.42 0.71
CA LYS A 91 -5.54 -13.63 -0.67
C LYS A 91 -4.62 -12.93 -1.64
N GLY A 92 -4.34 -13.59 -2.77
CA GLY A 92 -3.44 -13.06 -3.80
C GLY A 92 -1.99 -12.89 -3.33
N PHE A 93 -1.64 -13.44 -2.17
CA PHE A 93 -0.32 -13.35 -1.57
C PHE A 93 0.57 -14.55 -1.93
N THR A 94 0.05 -15.76 -1.81
CA THR A 94 0.74 -17.03 -2.11
C THR A 94 -0.27 -18.14 -2.34
N ASP A 95 0.13 -19.16 -3.06
CA ASP A 95 -0.64 -20.39 -3.30
C ASP A 95 -0.33 -21.48 -2.25
N GLU A 96 0.64 -21.25 -1.34
CA GLU A 96 0.98 -22.21 -0.29
C GLU A 96 -0.09 -22.18 0.82
N PRO A 97 -0.77 -23.30 1.10
CA PRO A 97 -1.87 -23.36 2.07
C PRO A 97 -1.45 -22.93 3.48
N ASP A 98 -0.26 -23.38 3.93
CA ASP A 98 0.22 -23.22 5.30
C ASP A 98 1.14 -22.00 5.47
N ALA A 99 1.16 -21.12 4.47
CA ALA A 99 2.08 -20.00 4.42
C ALA A 99 2.00 -19.08 5.64
N LEU A 100 0.82 -18.94 6.25
CA LEU A 100 0.55 -18.02 7.34
C LEU A 100 0.41 -18.69 8.72
N ASP A 101 0.64 -19.99 8.85
CA ASP A 101 0.40 -20.76 10.09
C ASP A 101 1.22 -20.30 11.30
N GLU A 102 2.40 -19.74 11.07
CA GLU A 102 3.25 -19.20 12.12
C GLU A 102 2.79 -17.80 12.61
N VAL A 103 2.02 -17.09 11.79
CA VAL A 103 1.71 -15.67 12.01
C VAL A 103 0.83 -15.43 13.24
N PRO A 104 -0.22 -16.24 13.51
CA PRO A 104 -1.05 -16.10 14.70
C PRO A 104 -0.23 -16.10 15.99
N GLN A 105 0.73 -17.02 16.12
CA GLN A 105 1.59 -17.12 17.31
C GLN A 105 2.52 -15.91 17.46
N LEU A 106 3.04 -15.37 16.35
CA LEU A 106 3.88 -14.17 16.36
C LEU A 106 3.08 -12.94 16.79
N VAL A 107 1.87 -12.79 16.27
CA VAL A 107 0.94 -11.72 16.64
C VAL A 107 0.57 -11.83 18.12
N GLU A 108 0.21 -13.01 18.60
CA GLU A 108 -0.14 -13.25 20.00
C GLU A 108 1.02 -12.88 20.94
N LYS A 109 2.24 -13.30 20.66
CA LYS A 109 3.43 -12.92 21.43
C LYS A 109 3.63 -11.40 21.48
N THR A 110 3.39 -10.73 20.36
CA THR A 110 3.48 -9.27 20.28
C THR A 110 2.45 -8.60 21.19
N LEU A 111 1.20 -9.06 21.15
CA LEU A 111 0.12 -8.53 21.99
C LEU A 111 0.36 -8.80 23.47
N GLN A 112 0.83 -10.01 23.83
CA GLN A 112 1.19 -10.35 25.20
C GLN A 112 2.31 -9.44 25.75
N LYS A 113 3.29 -9.09 24.92
CA LYS A 113 4.35 -8.14 25.32
C LYS A 113 3.75 -6.75 25.57
N LEU A 114 2.93 -6.23 24.66
CA LEU A 114 2.29 -4.92 24.79
C LEU A 114 1.37 -4.86 26.02
N ALA A 115 0.63 -5.93 26.32
CA ALA A 115 -0.18 -6.02 27.51
C ALA A 115 0.64 -5.95 28.81
N LYS A 116 1.88 -6.46 28.84
CA LYS A 116 2.80 -6.27 29.98
C LYS A 116 3.27 -4.83 30.14
N GLU A 117 3.30 -4.07 29.05
CA GLU A 117 3.62 -2.65 29.02
C GLU A 117 2.36 -1.77 29.26
N ALA A 118 1.23 -2.40 29.64
CA ALA A 118 -0.07 -1.76 29.85
C ALA A 118 -0.62 -1.01 28.61
N GLU A 119 -0.21 -1.43 27.41
CA GLU A 119 -0.73 -0.86 26.18
C GLU A 119 -2.07 -1.52 25.83
N ASN A 120 -3.12 -0.72 25.72
CA ASN A 120 -4.47 -1.17 25.37
C ASN A 120 -5.17 -0.25 24.35
N ASP A 121 -4.46 0.70 23.76
CA ASP A 121 -4.99 1.55 22.70
C ASP A 121 -5.18 0.71 21.40
N PRO A 122 -6.41 0.62 20.87
CA PRO A 122 -6.71 -0.23 19.71
C PRO A 122 -5.90 0.16 18.47
N TYR A 123 -5.64 1.44 18.25
CA TYR A 123 -4.85 1.91 17.13
C TYR A 123 -3.39 1.45 17.24
N ARG A 124 -2.80 1.59 18.42
CA ARG A 124 -1.41 1.16 18.67
C ARG A 124 -1.27 -0.36 18.56
N LEU A 125 -2.25 -1.10 19.07
CA LEU A 125 -2.32 -2.55 18.92
C LEU A 125 -2.40 -2.95 17.44
N ALA A 126 -3.28 -2.32 16.66
CA ALA A 126 -3.39 -2.55 15.22
C ALA A 126 -2.07 -2.26 14.48
N GLN A 127 -1.40 -1.14 14.80
CA GLN A 127 -0.10 -0.81 14.21
C GLN A 127 0.99 -1.83 14.59
N ALA A 128 0.96 -2.37 15.79
CA ALA A 128 1.89 -3.40 16.21
C ALA A 128 1.65 -4.72 15.46
N VAL A 129 0.39 -5.13 15.31
CA VAL A 129 0.00 -6.29 14.49
C VAL A 129 0.49 -6.11 13.04
N ARG A 130 0.17 -4.95 12.44
CA ARG A 130 0.61 -4.62 11.06
C ARG A 130 2.12 -4.73 10.91
N ARG A 131 2.90 -4.15 11.84
CA ARG A 131 4.36 -4.20 11.81
C ARG A 131 4.90 -5.62 11.99
N THR A 132 4.30 -6.41 12.87
CA THR A 132 4.71 -7.79 13.13
C THR A 132 4.53 -8.66 11.89
N VAL A 133 3.34 -8.62 11.30
CA VAL A 133 3.02 -9.36 10.07
C VAL A 133 3.91 -8.89 8.92
N GLY A 134 4.03 -7.56 8.72
CA GLY A 134 4.83 -6.99 7.64
C GLY A 134 6.31 -7.36 7.70
N LYS A 135 6.92 -7.33 8.89
CA LYS A 135 8.31 -7.75 9.07
C LYS A 135 8.51 -9.23 8.76
N TRP A 136 7.58 -10.07 9.20
CA TRP A 136 7.65 -11.50 8.96
C TRP A 136 7.52 -11.81 7.46
N VAL A 137 6.53 -11.22 6.78
CA VAL A 137 6.33 -11.39 5.32
C VAL A 137 7.55 -10.91 4.54
N ALA A 138 8.03 -9.71 4.83
CA ALA A 138 9.19 -9.15 4.14
C ALA A 138 10.44 -10.03 4.27
N LYS A 139 10.64 -10.64 5.46
CA LYS A 139 11.77 -11.54 5.72
C LYS A 139 11.65 -12.89 5.02
N LYS A 140 10.47 -13.50 5.05
CA LYS A 140 10.24 -14.87 4.55
C LYS A 140 9.98 -14.90 3.04
N TRP A 141 9.20 -13.92 2.53
CA TRP A 141 8.65 -13.94 1.18
C TRP A 141 9.19 -12.84 0.27
N ARG A 142 9.87 -11.83 0.81
CA ARG A 142 10.34 -10.63 0.09
C ARG A 142 9.21 -9.92 -0.68
N ARG A 143 7.98 -10.00 -0.19
CA ARG A 143 6.78 -9.37 -0.73
C ARG A 143 6.26 -8.31 0.23
N ARG A 144 5.39 -7.43 -0.28
CA ARG A 144 4.78 -6.34 0.50
C ARG A 144 3.27 -6.31 0.28
N PRO A 145 2.53 -7.33 0.77
CA PRO A 145 1.08 -7.34 0.66
C PRO A 145 0.48 -6.19 1.48
N MET A 146 -0.74 -5.80 1.14
CA MET A 146 -1.54 -4.93 1.99
C MET A 146 -1.90 -5.68 3.28
N ILE A 147 -1.59 -5.11 4.45
CA ILE A 147 -1.91 -5.72 5.74
C ILE A 147 -3.04 -4.95 6.39
N VAL A 148 -4.15 -5.63 6.66
CA VAL A 148 -5.37 -5.10 7.23
C VAL A 148 -5.57 -5.67 8.64
N PRO A 149 -5.07 -5.00 9.70
CA PRO A 149 -5.30 -5.43 11.07
C PRO A 149 -6.68 -4.99 11.54
N THR A 150 -7.39 -5.89 12.24
CA THR A 150 -8.65 -5.60 12.92
C THR A 150 -8.51 -5.93 14.40
N VAL A 151 -8.71 -4.96 15.28
CA VAL A 151 -8.66 -5.14 16.72
C VAL A 151 -10.07 -5.02 17.29
N ILE A 152 -10.55 -6.09 17.91
CA ILE A 152 -11.83 -6.16 18.57
C ILE A 152 -11.59 -6.08 20.08
N MET A 153 -12.12 -5.01 20.71
CA MET A 153 -12.04 -4.81 22.15
C MET A 153 -13.23 -5.50 22.81
N ALA A 154 -12.97 -6.54 23.59
CA ALA A 154 -14.00 -7.32 24.26
C ALA A 154 -13.79 -7.34 25.79
N GLU A 155 -14.81 -7.71 26.51
CA GLU A 155 -14.70 -8.06 27.93
C GLU A 155 -14.39 -9.57 28.07
N PRO A 156 -13.54 -9.95 29.02
CA PRO A 156 -13.28 -11.37 29.23
C PRO A 156 -14.59 -12.07 29.65
N PRO A 157 -14.78 -13.35 29.26
CA PRO A 157 -15.97 -14.10 29.65
C PRO A 157 -16.07 -14.13 31.18
N GLN A 158 -17.24 -13.79 31.68
CA GLN A 158 -17.55 -13.94 33.13
C GLN A 158 -17.51 -15.42 33.46
N LYS A 159 -16.71 -15.77 34.47
CA LYS A 159 -16.65 -17.15 35.00
C LYS A 159 -17.85 -17.42 35.87
#